data_9fe6344c7c384337b74af7d648e67e16
#
_entry.id   9fe6344c7c384337b74af7d648e67e16
#
_cell.length_a   1.000
_cell.length_b   1.000
_cell.length_c   1.000
_cell.angle_alpha   90.00
_cell.angle_beta   90.00
_cell.angle_gamma   90.00
#
_symmetry.space_group_name_H-M   'P 1'
#
loop_
_entity.id
_entity.type
_entity.pdbx_description
1 polymer ?
#
loop_
_entity_poly.entity_id
_entity_poly.type
_entity_poly.pdbx_seq_one_letter_code
_entity_poly.pdbx_strand_id
1 'polypeptide(L)'
;MKYNFDEVIDRSQNRSSKYDEREKVFGTMDVIPLWVADMDFRTAQPIIDACRKKAEEGIWGYTSRPASYFEAVREWEEKRNQWNPDTR
;
A
#
# COMPACT_ATOMS: atom_id res chain seq x y z
N MET A 1 17.38 -7.10 -2.74
CA MET A 1 17.01 -6.84 -1.32
C MET A 1 15.88 -7.78 -0.94
N LYS A 2 16.01 -8.46 0.16
CA LYS A 2 14.98 -9.37 0.67
C LYS A 2 14.15 -8.62 1.72
N TYR A 3 12.84 -8.59 1.54
CA TYR A 3 11.90 -8.02 2.51
C TYR A 3 11.38 -9.10 3.45
N ASN A 4 11.10 -8.73 4.71
CA ASN A 4 10.51 -9.63 5.67
C ASN A 4 8.98 -9.50 5.63
N PHE A 5 8.32 -10.49 5.04
CA PHE A 5 6.85 -10.57 5.00
C PHE A 5 6.28 -11.55 6.05
N ASP A 6 7.15 -12.18 6.84
CA ASP A 6 6.75 -13.12 7.89
C ASP A 6 6.59 -12.43 9.26
N GLU A 7 6.96 -11.14 9.35
CA GLU A 7 6.79 -10.35 10.56
C GLU A 7 5.30 -10.20 10.90
N VAL A 8 4.91 -10.66 12.06
CA VAL A 8 3.55 -10.46 12.57
C VAL A 8 3.43 -9.05 13.15
N ILE A 9 2.59 -8.24 12.54
CA ILE A 9 2.37 -6.85 12.94
C ILE A 9 1.03 -6.75 13.66
N ASP A 10 1.05 -6.30 14.91
CA ASP A 10 -0.18 -5.97 15.64
C ASP A 10 -0.78 -4.69 15.05
N ARG A 11 -1.94 -4.84 14.45
CA ARG A 11 -2.69 -3.74 13.83
C ARG A 11 -3.87 -3.28 14.66
N SER A 12 -3.99 -3.75 15.90
CA SER A 12 -5.01 -3.28 16.83
C SER A 12 -4.72 -1.85 17.32
N GLN A 13 -5.76 -1.10 17.61
CA GLN A 13 -5.68 0.25 18.18
C GLN A 13 -4.88 1.28 17.34
N ASN A 14 -4.80 1.07 16.04
CA ASN A 14 -4.13 2.00 15.11
C ASN A 14 -5.09 2.63 14.08
N ARG A 15 -6.39 2.58 14.36
CA ARG A 15 -7.47 3.07 13.49
C ARG A 15 -7.61 2.32 12.17
N SER A 16 -7.14 1.08 12.12
CA SER A 16 -7.44 0.19 10.99
C SER A 16 -8.90 -0.24 11.06
N SER A 17 -9.70 0.11 10.07
CA SER A 17 -11.09 -0.33 10.00
C SER A 17 -11.20 -1.85 10.05
N LYS A 18 -10.30 -2.55 9.37
CA LYS A 18 -10.24 -4.02 9.34
C LYS A 18 -10.20 -4.65 10.72
N TYR A 19 -9.42 -4.06 11.64
CA TYR A 19 -9.21 -4.59 12.99
C TYR A 19 -10.05 -3.91 14.05
N ASP A 20 -10.11 -2.59 14.05
CA ASP A 20 -10.71 -1.83 15.14
C ASP A 20 -12.24 -1.79 15.08
N GLU A 21 -12.83 -2.00 13.90
CA GLU A 21 -14.29 -2.01 13.73
C GLU A 21 -14.93 -3.41 13.80
N ARG A 22 -14.17 -4.44 14.17
CA ARG A 22 -14.69 -5.82 14.24
C ARG A 22 -15.92 -5.94 15.11
N GLU A 23 -15.91 -5.38 16.31
CA GLU A 23 -17.05 -5.44 17.23
C GLU A 23 -18.28 -4.73 16.66
N LYS A 24 -18.09 -3.56 16.08
CA LYS A 24 -19.16 -2.78 15.46
C LYS A 24 -19.82 -3.51 14.29
N VAL A 25 -19.02 -4.19 13.47
CA VAL A 25 -19.49 -4.84 12.23
C VAL A 25 -19.99 -6.26 12.50
N PHE A 26 -19.31 -7.02 13.35
CA PHE A 26 -19.56 -8.45 13.57
C PHE A 26 -20.12 -8.78 14.96
N GLY A 27 -20.23 -7.80 15.84
CA GLY A 27 -20.70 -8.01 17.22
C GLY A 27 -19.67 -8.68 18.13
N THR A 28 -18.43 -8.86 17.71
CA THR A 28 -17.35 -9.46 18.48
C THR A 28 -15.99 -9.05 17.94
N MET A 29 -15.00 -8.98 18.82
CA MET A 29 -13.60 -8.82 18.43
C MET A 29 -12.91 -10.16 18.09
N ASP A 30 -13.51 -11.28 18.49
CA ASP A 30 -12.96 -12.63 18.31
C ASP A 30 -13.30 -13.19 16.93
N VAL A 31 -12.75 -12.54 15.91
CA VAL A 31 -12.85 -12.95 14.51
C VAL A 31 -11.54 -12.68 13.78
N ILE A 32 -11.22 -13.52 12.81
CA ILE A 32 -10.14 -13.26 11.86
C ILE A 32 -10.69 -12.34 10.77
N PRO A 33 -10.25 -11.08 10.68
CA PRO A 33 -10.84 -10.11 9.76
C PRO A 33 -10.37 -10.33 8.32
N LEU A 34 -11.27 -10.76 7.46
CA LEU A 34 -11.05 -10.94 6.01
C LEU A 34 -11.99 -10.07 5.15
N TRP A 35 -12.63 -9.08 5.74
CA TRP A 35 -13.67 -8.26 5.12
C TRP A 35 -13.15 -7.01 4.42
N VAL A 36 -11.94 -6.56 4.74
CA VAL A 36 -11.24 -5.47 4.06
C VAL A 36 -10.00 -6.04 3.38
N ALA A 37 -9.77 -5.68 2.13
CA ALA A 37 -8.75 -6.26 1.29
C ALA A 37 -7.32 -5.77 1.55
N ASP A 38 -7.10 -4.87 2.51
CA ASP A 38 -5.76 -4.42 2.85
C ASP A 38 -4.91 -5.56 3.43
N MET A 39 -3.66 -5.60 3.04
CA MET A 39 -2.72 -6.64 3.45
C MET A 39 -2.11 -6.32 4.83
N ASP A 40 -1.74 -7.38 5.56
CA ASP A 40 -1.13 -7.28 6.89
C ASP A 40 0.41 -7.26 6.84
N PHE A 41 0.97 -7.16 5.65
CA PHE A 41 2.39 -7.05 5.44
C PHE A 41 2.84 -5.59 5.45
N ARG A 42 4.03 -5.35 6.02
CA ARG A 42 4.70 -4.07 5.86
C ARG A 42 5.06 -3.86 4.38
N THR A 43 4.76 -2.69 3.84
CA THR A 43 5.18 -2.37 2.48
C THR A 43 6.70 -2.31 2.34
N ALA A 44 7.19 -2.42 1.11
CA ALA A 44 8.62 -2.42 0.84
C ALA A 44 9.30 -1.11 1.29
N GLN A 45 10.50 -1.21 1.85
CA GLN A 45 11.22 -0.07 2.42
C GLN A 45 11.39 1.13 1.48
N PRO A 46 11.69 0.96 0.17
CA PRO A 46 11.77 2.10 -0.74
C PRO A 46 10.49 2.94 -0.84
N ILE A 47 9.32 2.29 -0.70
CA ILE A 47 8.02 2.99 -0.70
C ILE A 47 7.87 3.81 0.59
N ILE A 48 8.23 3.22 1.73
CA ILE A 48 8.20 3.92 3.03
C ILE A 48 9.11 5.15 2.99
N ASP A 49 10.31 5.00 2.45
CA ASP A 49 11.29 6.08 2.37
C ASP A 49 10.82 7.21 1.45
N ALA A 50 10.20 6.89 0.32
CA ALA A 50 9.60 7.87 -0.57
C ALA A 50 8.47 8.66 0.10
N CYS A 51 7.59 7.97 0.83
CA CYS A 51 6.51 8.61 1.58
C CYS A 51 7.06 9.49 2.71
N ARG A 52 8.08 9.01 3.44
CA ARG A 52 8.73 9.78 4.50
C ARG A 52 9.35 11.07 3.95
N LYS A 53 10.11 10.97 2.87
CA LYS A 53 10.70 12.13 2.20
C LYS A 53 9.64 13.15 1.82
N LYS A 54 8.51 12.70 1.27
CA LYS A 54 7.41 13.61 0.91
C LYS A 54 6.77 14.25 2.14
N ALA A 55 6.61 13.52 3.21
CA ALA A 55 6.07 14.06 4.46
C ALA A 55 7.02 15.10 5.08
N GLU A 56 8.33 14.90 5.00
CA GLU A 56 9.34 15.85 5.50
C GLU A 56 9.35 17.17 4.73
N GLU A 57 9.00 17.18 3.45
CA GLU A 57 8.83 18.42 2.67
C GLU A 57 7.71 19.31 3.25
N GLY A 58 6.65 18.72 3.79
CA GLY A 58 5.56 19.42 4.46
C GLY A 58 4.68 20.28 3.55
N ILE A 59 4.85 20.20 2.23
CA ILE A 59 4.09 20.97 1.24
C ILE A 59 3.23 20.02 0.41
N TRP A 60 1.93 20.18 0.51
CA TRP A 60 0.94 19.28 -0.08
C TRP A 60 0.19 20.00 -1.21
N GLY A 61 0.72 19.91 -2.41
CA GLY A 61 0.12 20.46 -3.62
C GLY A 61 -0.29 19.37 -4.59
N TYR A 62 -0.69 19.78 -5.78
CA TYR A 62 -0.96 18.85 -6.88
C TYR A 62 0.34 18.27 -7.41
N THR A 63 0.40 16.95 -7.51
CA THR A 63 1.57 16.23 -7.98
C THR A 63 1.50 16.01 -9.49
N SER A 64 2.55 16.39 -10.21
CA SER A 64 2.68 16.06 -11.62
C SER A 64 3.08 14.59 -11.80
N ARG A 65 2.74 14.04 -12.95
CA ARG A 65 3.15 12.69 -13.35
C ARG A 65 4.25 12.83 -14.41
N PRO A 66 5.52 12.64 -14.04
CA PRO A 66 6.63 12.72 -14.98
C PRO A 66 6.61 11.54 -15.96
N ALA A 67 7.38 11.61 -17.04
CA ALA A 67 7.49 10.54 -18.03
C ALA A 67 7.86 9.19 -17.37
N SER A 68 8.73 9.21 -16.37
CA SER A 68 9.14 8.00 -15.61
C SER A 68 7.98 7.27 -14.93
N TYR A 69 6.91 7.98 -14.56
CA TYR A 69 5.71 7.34 -14.02
C TYR A 69 5.03 6.46 -15.08
N PHE A 70 4.85 6.99 -16.28
CA PHE A 70 4.23 6.25 -17.38
C PHE A 70 5.12 5.12 -17.89
N GLU A 71 6.43 5.33 -17.93
CA GLU A 71 7.40 4.30 -18.27
C GLU A 71 7.35 3.14 -17.29
N ALA A 72 7.30 3.40 -15.98
CA ALA A 72 7.20 2.36 -14.96
C ALA A 72 5.92 1.53 -15.11
N VAL A 73 4.79 2.16 -15.42
CA VAL A 73 3.52 1.46 -15.69
C VAL A 73 3.65 0.58 -16.91
N ARG A 74 4.18 1.11 -18.02
CA ARG A 74 4.36 0.37 -19.26
C ARG A 74 5.28 -0.85 -19.06
N GLU A 75 6.44 -0.65 -18.44
CA GLU A 75 7.38 -1.72 -18.16
C GLU A 75 6.78 -2.83 -17.29
N TRP A 76 6.00 -2.46 -16.30
CA TRP A 76 5.29 -3.43 -15.46
C TRP A 76 4.30 -4.25 -16.26
N GLU A 77 3.45 -3.60 -17.05
CA GLU A 77 2.42 -4.27 -17.86
C GLU A 77 3.04 -5.15 -18.95
N GLU A 78 4.08 -4.68 -19.62
CA GLU A 78 4.80 -5.47 -20.60
C GLU A 78 5.45 -6.71 -19.97
N LYS A 79 6.13 -6.54 -18.86
CA LYS A 79 6.88 -7.61 -18.18
C LYS A 79 5.98 -8.65 -17.52
N ARG A 80 4.87 -8.23 -16.94
CA ARG A 80 3.98 -9.09 -16.15
C ARG A 80 2.80 -9.62 -16.94
N ASN A 81 2.25 -8.83 -17.83
CA ASN A 81 1.01 -9.11 -18.52
C ASN A 81 1.18 -9.23 -20.06
N GLN A 82 2.41 -9.11 -20.57
CA GLN A 82 2.72 -9.09 -22.00
C GLN A 82 1.88 -8.08 -22.78
N TRP A 83 1.58 -6.97 -22.15
CA TRP A 83 0.80 -5.87 -22.71
C TRP A 83 1.62 -4.58 -22.75
N ASN A 84 1.66 -3.95 -23.93
CA ASN A 84 2.35 -2.67 -24.14
C ASN A 84 1.32 -1.55 -24.33
N PRO A 85 0.86 -0.91 -23.24
CA PRO A 85 -0.14 0.15 -23.31
C PRO A 85 0.41 1.42 -23.94
N ASP A 86 -0.45 2.15 -24.65
CA ASP A 86 -0.16 3.52 -25.07
C ASP A 86 -0.25 4.44 -23.84
N THR A 87 0.84 5.13 -23.54
CA THR A 87 0.94 6.01 -22.36
C THR A 87 0.93 7.50 -22.74
N ARG A 88 0.54 7.83 -23.97
CA ARG A 88 0.40 9.23 -24.42
C ARG A 88 -0.84 9.90 -23.86
#